data_5e4df27ab452d502e060f7339e9f6cdd
#
_entry.id   5e4df27ab452d502e060f7339e9f6cdd
#
_cell.length_a   1.000
_cell.length_b   1.000
_cell.length_c   1.000
_cell.angle_alpha   90.00
_cell.angle_beta   90.00
_cell.angle_gamma   90.00
#
_symmetry.space_group_name_H-M   'P 1'
#
loop_
_entity.id
_entity.type
_entity.pdbx_description
1 polymer ?
#
loop_
_entity_poly.entity_id
_entity_poly.type
_entity_poly.pdbx_seq_one_letter_code
_entity_poly.pdbx_strand_id
1 'polypeptide(L)'
;PMPVQEEVIPFLLGDDNDVIALAQTGTGKTAAFGLPILQKIDVTTYHPQALVLCPTRELCLQIADDLNDYSKYIDNLKVLPVYGGSSIESQIKTLKRGVHVVVATPGRLLDLMNRKTVDLSLVKNVIMDEADEMLNMGFTDSINAILAEVPENRNMLLFSATMPKEIANITKKYMKNPKEIVIGNKNEGNKNIRDIYYMVQARDKYLALKRIADFYPNIYGIVFCRTRKETQEIADKLIQDGYNADSLHGELSQAQRDYVMQKFRVKNIQLLVATDVAARGLDVDDLTHVINYGLPDEVESYTHRRGRTGRAGKTGISISICHVKEKGKIREIERIINKKFEKGEMPTGHAICEKQLFNLVDQIEKVKVNEEEIASLMPQIYRKLEWLDKEDIIKRVVSLEFNRMIDYYKDADEIQQVDERSSRSERGERRAHA
;
A
#
# COMPACT_ATOMS: atom_id res chain seq x y z
N PRO A 1 -2.74 3.96 -23.15
CA PRO A 1 -1.52 4.00 -22.34
C PRO A 1 -1.65 5.02 -21.21
N MET A 2 -0.87 4.82 -20.15
CA MET A 2 -0.78 5.79 -19.05
C MET A 2 0.31 6.83 -19.34
N PRO A 3 0.27 8.04 -18.74
CA PRO A 3 1.23 9.11 -19.08
C PRO A 3 2.71 8.69 -18.97
N VAL A 4 3.08 7.87 -17.96
CA VAL A 4 4.46 7.38 -17.85
C VAL A 4 4.83 6.44 -19.01
N GLN A 5 3.88 5.67 -19.52
CA GLN A 5 4.10 4.77 -20.64
C GLN A 5 4.26 5.55 -21.96
N GLU A 6 3.45 6.60 -22.16
CA GLU A 6 3.52 7.45 -23.35
C GLU A 6 4.87 8.17 -23.47
N GLU A 7 5.47 8.55 -22.34
CA GLU A 7 6.76 9.26 -22.32
C GLU A 7 7.95 8.29 -22.33
N VAL A 8 7.89 7.20 -21.58
CA VAL A 8 9.04 6.31 -21.36
C VAL A 8 9.21 5.29 -22.50
N ILE A 9 8.11 4.65 -22.96
CA ILE A 9 8.20 3.57 -23.94
C ILE A 9 8.84 4.04 -25.27
N PRO A 10 8.39 5.14 -25.91
CA PRO A 10 8.99 5.59 -27.16
C PRO A 10 10.46 5.98 -26.98
N PHE A 11 10.81 6.58 -25.85
CA PHE A 11 12.19 6.96 -25.56
C PHE A 11 13.11 5.76 -25.42
N LEU A 12 12.68 4.70 -24.71
CA LEU A 12 13.47 3.47 -24.53
C LEU A 12 13.53 2.59 -25.79
N LEU A 13 12.56 2.69 -26.69
CA LEU A 13 12.60 2.00 -27.98
C LEU A 13 13.54 2.69 -28.99
N GLY A 14 13.81 3.99 -28.79
CA GLY A 14 14.79 4.75 -29.56
C GLY A 14 16.23 4.49 -29.13
N ASP A 15 16.96 5.58 -28.87
CA ASP A 15 18.36 5.54 -28.47
C ASP A 15 18.54 4.93 -27.07
N ASP A 16 19.71 4.31 -26.86
CA ASP A 16 20.10 3.76 -25.56
C ASP A 16 20.55 4.88 -24.63
N ASN A 17 19.65 5.35 -23.79
CA ASN A 17 19.90 6.44 -22.85
C ASN A 17 19.35 6.10 -21.45
N ASP A 18 19.93 6.73 -20.45
CA ASP A 18 19.50 6.64 -19.07
C ASP A 18 18.20 7.44 -18.85
N VAL A 19 17.33 6.93 -17.99
CA VAL A 19 16.02 7.57 -17.66
C VAL A 19 15.86 7.68 -16.16
N ILE A 20 15.45 8.87 -15.70
CA ILE A 20 14.93 9.09 -14.36
C ILE A 20 13.42 9.37 -14.51
N ALA A 21 12.57 8.46 -14.08
CA ALA A 21 11.12 8.61 -14.10
C ALA A 21 10.59 8.85 -12.68
N LEU A 22 10.17 10.08 -12.42
CA LEU A 22 9.50 10.42 -11.16
C LEU A 22 8.00 10.22 -11.32
N ALA A 23 7.50 9.13 -10.76
CA ALA A 23 6.10 8.73 -10.86
C ALA A 23 5.66 7.94 -9.62
N GLN A 24 4.43 8.17 -9.18
CA GLN A 24 3.85 7.47 -8.03
C GLN A 24 3.62 5.98 -8.31
N THR A 25 3.39 5.18 -7.25
CA THR A 25 2.97 3.77 -7.39
C THR A 25 1.59 3.69 -8.08
N GLY A 26 1.36 2.62 -8.86
CA GLY A 26 0.09 2.42 -9.57
C GLY A 26 -0.07 3.26 -10.85
N THR A 27 0.99 3.87 -11.37
CA THR A 27 0.98 4.64 -12.63
C THR A 27 1.37 3.82 -13.87
N GLY A 28 1.54 2.50 -13.73
CA GLY A 28 1.88 1.62 -14.85
C GLY A 28 3.37 1.59 -15.20
N LYS A 29 4.26 1.85 -14.23
CA LYS A 29 5.72 1.86 -14.41
C LYS A 29 6.26 0.53 -14.94
N THR A 30 5.77 -0.61 -14.43
CA THR A 30 6.24 -1.95 -14.86
C THR A 30 6.12 -2.13 -16.36
N ALA A 31 4.99 -1.77 -16.96
CA ALA A 31 4.82 -1.82 -18.42
C ALA A 31 5.70 -0.77 -19.13
N ALA A 32 5.90 0.40 -18.53
CA ALA A 32 6.71 1.47 -19.12
C ALA A 32 8.17 1.05 -19.36
N PHE A 33 8.78 0.30 -18.43
CA PHE A 33 10.13 -0.24 -18.65
C PHE A 33 10.11 -1.66 -19.20
N GLY A 34 9.18 -2.50 -18.81
CA GLY A 34 9.15 -3.92 -19.13
C GLY A 34 8.98 -4.19 -20.61
N LEU A 35 8.00 -3.54 -21.26
CA LEU A 35 7.73 -3.75 -22.68
C LEU A 35 8.93 -3.44 -23.59
N PRO A 36 9.59 -2.25 -23.48
CA PRO A 36 10.76 -1.95 -24.30
C PRO A 36 11.94 -2.87 -24.02
N ILE A 37 12.16 -3.25 -22.75
CA ILE A 37 13.27 -4.13 -22.38
C ILE A 37 13.06 -5.54 -22.95
N LEU A 38 11.86 -6.11 -22.80
CA LEU A 38 11.54 -7.43 -23.32
C LEU A 38 11.72 -7.49 -24.84
N GLN A 39 11.41 -6.41 -25.55
CA GLN A 39 11.60 -6.32 -27.01
C GLN A 39 13.09 -6.33 -27.41
N LYS A 40 14.00 -5.88 -26.54
CA LYS A 40 15.45 -5.82 -26.79
C LYS A 40 16.21 -7.08 -26.35
N ILE A 41 15.54 -8.07 -25.71
CA ILE A 41 16.18 -9.31 -25.25
C ILE A 41 16.50 -10.24 -26.42
N ASP A 42 17.73 -10.72 -26.46
CA ASP A 42 18.14 -11.81 -27.31
C ASP A 42 17.86 -13.16 -26.63
N VAL A 43 16.81 -13.84 -27.05
CA VAL A 43 16.38 -15.13 -26.47
C VAL A 43 17.32 -16.31 -26.77
N THR A 44 18.29 -16.12 -27.64
CA THR A 44 19.29 -17.15 -27.96
C THR A 44 20.46 -17.15 -26.97
N THR A 45 20.62 -16.06 -26.22
CA THR A 45 21.68 -15.85 -25.24
C THR A 45 21.16 -16.07 -23.84
N TYR A 46 21.38 -17.26 -23.27
CA TYR A 46 20.87 -17.69 -21.96
C TYR A 46 21.66 -17.12 -20.77
N HIS A 47 21.87 -15.81 -20.77
CA HIS A 47 22.49 -15.04 -19.69
C HIS A 47 21.60 -13.85 -19.32
N PRO A 48 21.68 -13.33 -18.08
CA PRO A 48 21.01 -12.10 -17.69
C PRO A 48 21.41 -10.91 -18.58
N GLN A 49 20.46 -10.33 -19.28
CA GLN A 49 20.61 -9.16 -20.14
C GLN A 49 19.93 -7.93 -19.55
N ALA A 50 18.96 -8.14 -18.65
CA ALA A 50 18.32 -7.10 -17.88
C ALA A 50 18.27 -7.47 -16.40
N LEU A 51 18.49 -6.48 -15.56
CA LEU A 51 18.43 -6.57 -14.10
C LEU A 51 17.44 -5.53 -13.58
N VAL A 52 16.42 -5.99 -12.84
CA VAL A 52 15.47 -5.13 -12.14
C VAL A 52 15.73 -5.24 -10.65
N LEU A 53 16.07 -4.15 -9.99
CA LEU A 53 16.20 -4.05 -8.53
C LEU A 53 14.95 -3.44 -7.95
N CYS A 54 14.44 -4.05 -6.87
CA CYS A 54 13.25 -3.59 -6.15
C CYS A 54 13.36 -3.85 -4.65
N PRO A 55 12.66 -3.08 -3.79
CA PRO A 55 12.87 -3.12 -2.34
C PRO A 55 12.39 -4.39 -1.65
N THR A 56 11.33 -5.03 -2.15
CA THR A 56 10.64 -6.09 -1.42
C THR A 56 10.46 -7.36 -2.26
N ARG A 57 10.27 -8.47 -1.58
CA ARG A 57 9.95 -9.76 -2.20
C ARG A 57 8.64 -9.69 -2.98
N GLU A 58 7.64 -9.08 -2.39
CA GLU A 58 6.30 -8.97 -2.97
C GLU A 58 6.35 -8.24 -4.30
N LEU A 59 7.04 -7.08 -4.35
CA LEU A 59 7.24 -6.34 -5.59
C LEU A 59 8.10 -7.10 -6.59
N CYS A 60 9.12 -7.83 -6.12
CA CYS A 60 9.96 -8.67 -6.97
C CYS A 60 9.13 -9.76 -7.69
N LEU A 61 8.23 -10.42 -6.98
CA LEU A 61 7.33 -11.42 -7.55
C LEU A 61 6.35 -10.78 -8.52
N GLN A 62 5.73 -9.67 -8.14
CA GLN A 62 4.79 -8.94 -8.99
C GLN A 62 5.43 -8.51 -10.31
N ILE A 63 6.60 -7.86 -10.25
CA ILE A 63 7.31 -7.45 -11.47
C ILE A 63 7.66 -8.66 -12.35
N ALA A 64 8.08 -9.77 -11.73
CA ALA A 64 8.41 -10.98 -12.48
C ALA A 64 7.16 -11.60 -13.15
N ASP A 65 6.03 -11.64 -12.46
CA ASP A 65 4.76 -12.12 -12.99
C ASP A 65 4.27 -11.21 -14.13
N ASP A 66 4.30 -9.88 -13.95
CA ASP A 66 3.98 -8.91 -15.01
C ASP A 66 4.84 -9.10 -16.24
N LEU A 67 6.17 -9.25 -16.08
CA LEU A 67 7.09 -9.47 -17.19
C LEU A 67 6.86 -10.82 -17.89
N ASN A 68 6.50 -11.87 -17.16
CA ASN A 68 6.10 -13.15 -17.74
C ASN A 68 4.81 -13.01 -18.55
N ASP A 69 3.82 -12.28 -18.05
CA ASP A 69 2.58 -12.03 -18.78
C ASP A 69 2.81 -11.21 -20.05
N TYR A 70 3.66 -10.18 -19.98
CA TYR A 70 4.01 -9.37 -21.17
C TYR A 70 4.80 -10.17 -22.21
N SER A 71 5.60 -11.13 -21.77
CA SER A 71 6.46 -11.95 -22.64
C SER A 71 5.83 -13.27 -23.10
N LYS A 72 4.56 -13.55 -22.78
CA LYS A 72 3.91 -14.83 -23.08
C LYS A 72 3.93 -15.26 -24.55
N TYR A 73 4.15 -14.34 -25.47
CA TYR A 73 4.28 -14.60 -26.92
C TYR A 73 5.73 -14.54 -27.41
N ILE A 74 6.71 -14.41 -26.51
CA ILE A 74 8.14 -14.46 -26.84
C ILE A 74 8.67 -15.83 -26.40
N ASP A 75 8.85 -16.71 -27.37
CA ASP A 75 9.30 -18.07 -27.12
C ASP A 75 10.65 -18.11 -26.37
N ASN A 76 10.78 -19.00 -25.41
CA ASN A 76 11.99 -19.25 -24.62
C ASN A 76 12.49 -18.11 -23.73
N LEU A 77 11.81 -16.98 -23.63
CA LEU A 77 12.17 -15.94 -22.69
C LEU A 77 11.96 -16.43 -21.26
N LYS A 78 12.93 -16.16 -20.37
CA LYS A 78 12.89 -16.58 -18.98
C LYS A 78 13.18 -15.40 -18.05
N VAL A 79 12.24 -15.14 -17.15
CA VAL A 79 12.34 -14.16 -16.06
C VAL A 79 12.52 -14.93 -14.75
N LEU A 80 13.48 -14.55 -13.93
CA LEU A 80 13.73 -15.14 -12.61
C LEU A 80 13.59 -14.12 -11.49
N PRO A 81 12.64 -14.29 -10.56
CA PRO A 81 12.62 -13.52 -9.31
C PRO A 81 13.67 -14.07 -8.32
N VAL A 82 14.48 -13.17 -7.75
CA VAL A 82 15.58 -13.43 -6.83
C VAL A 82 15.37 -12.64 -5.54
N TYR A 83 14.95 -13.31 -4.47
CA TYR A 83 14.56 -12.67 -3.21
C TYR A 83 14.84 -13.54 -1.99
N GLY A 84 14.94 -12.92 -0.82
CA GLY A 84 15.13 -13.60 0.46
C GLY A 84 13.88 -14.33 0.96
N GLY A 85 14.08 -15.31 1.88
CA GLY A 85 12.97 -16.07 2.45
C GLY A 85 12.48 -17.26 1.61
N SER A 86 13.13 -17.54 0.47
CA SER A 86 12.93 -18.75 -0.34
C SER A 86 14.23 -19.55 -0.49
N SER A 87 14.14 -20.81 -0.98
CA SER A 87 15.33 -21.65 -1.19
C SER A 87 16.31 -21.00 -2.16
N ILE A 88 17.53 -20.76 -1.69
CA ILE A 88 18.61 -20.21 -2.52
C ILE A 88 19.09 -21.23 -3.54
N GLU A 89 19.08 -22.52 -3.21
CA GLU A 89 19.48 -23.61 -4.10
C GLU A 89 18.60 -23.69 -5.34
N SER A 90 17.29 -23.47 -5.16
CA SER A 90 16.34 -23.41 -6.28
C SER A 90 16.66 -22.26 -7.22
N GLN A 91 16.96 -21.08 -6.68
CA GLN A 91 17.34 -19.91 -7.49
C GLN A 91 18.67 -20.14 -8.22
N ILE A 92 19.68 -20.71 -7.56
CA ILE A 92 20.96 -21.08 -8.16
C ILE A 92 20.76 -22.10 -9.29
N LYS A 93 19.92 -23.12 -9.07
CA LYS A 93 19.62 -24.14 -10.09
C LYS A 93 18.98 -23.52 -11.35
N THR A 94 18.07 -22.53 -11.15
CA THR A 94 17.42 -21.84 -12.27
C THR A 94 18.40 -20.93 -13.00
N LEU A 95 19.24 -20.18 -12.29
CA LEU A 95 20.31 -19.36 -12.88
C LEU A 95 21.25 -20.17 -13.75
N LYS A 96 21.67 -21.36 -13.29
CA LYS A 96 22.54 -22.29 -14.04
C LYS A 96 21.89 -22.84 -15.32
N ARG A 97 20.56 -22.89 -15.40
CA ARG A 97 19.81 -23.28 -16.61
C ARG A 97 19.72 -22.15 -17.65
N GLY A 98 20.15 -20.97 -17.26
CA GLY A 98 20.09 -19.75 -18.06
C GLY A 98 18.77 -19.02 -17.92
N VAL A 99 18.87 -17.70 -17.74
CA VAL A 99 17.74 -16.75 -17.65
C VAL A 99 18.11 -15.47 -18.39
N HIS A 100 17.13 -14.72 -18.85
CA HIS A 100 17.34 -13.51 -19.64
C HIS A 100 17.13 -12.24 -18.81
N VAL A 101 16.17 -12.28 -17.87
CA VAL A 101 15.86 -11.17 -16.99
C VAL A 101 15.92 -11.65 -15.55
N VAL A 102 16.61 -10.91 -14.69
CA VAL A 102 16.65 -11.11 -13.24
C VAL A 102 15.90 -9.97 -12.57
N VAL A 103 14.87 -10.28 -11.80
CA VAL A 103 14.19 -9.32 -10.91
C VAL A 103 14.63 -9.62 -9.50
N ALA A 104 15.23 -8.66 -8.78
CA ALA A 104 15.94 -8.98 -7.55
C ALA A 104 15.72 -7.98 -6.41
N THR A 105 15.68 -8.52 -5.18
CA THR A 105 15.95 -7.69 -3.99
C THR A 105 17.47 -7.59 -3.77
N PRO A 106 18.01 -6.39 -3.44
CA PRO A 106 19.47 -6.17 -3.41
C PRO A 106 20.24 -7.17 -2.54
N GLY A 107 19.76 -7.45 -1.32
CA GLY A 107 20.47 -8.33 -0.39
C GLY A 107 20.63 -9.78 -0.89
N ARG A 108 19.60 -10.37 -1.51
CA ARG A 108 19.69 -11.74 -2.05
C ARG A 108 20.55 -11.78 -3.31
N LEU A 109 20.46 -10.76 -4.17
CA LEU A 109 21.31 -10.70 -5.35
C LEU A 109 22.79 -10.61 -4.95
N LEU A 110 23.12 -9.77 -3.98
CA LEU A 110 24.50 -9.64 -3.46
C LEU A 110 25.00 -10.96 -2.86
N ASP A 111 24.15 -11.74 -2.15
CA ASP A 111 24.51 -13.07 -1.65
C ASP A 111 24.84 -14.03 -2.82
N LEU A 112 24.06 -14.03 -3.90
CA LEU A 112 24.34 -14.85 -5.09
C LEU A 112 25.61 -14.43 -5.83
N MET A 113 25.90 -13.12 -5.89
CA MET A 113 27.13 -12.57 -6.46
C MET A 113 28.36 -13.00 -5.63
N ASN A 114 28.29 -12.86 -4.30
CA ASN A 114 29.37 -13.28 -3.38
C ASN A 114 29.65 -14.80 -3.49
N ARG A 115 28.61 -15.59 -3.78
CA ARG A 115 28.74 -17.05 -4.05
C ARG A 115 29.19 -17.37 -5.48
N LYS A 116 29.38 -16.36 -6.33
CA LYS A 116 29.72 -16.50 -7.76
C LYS A 116 28.74 -17.43 -8.52
N THR A 117 27.45 -17.32 -8.21
CA THR A 117 26.39 -18.17 -8.77
C THR A 117 25.53 -17.42 -9.79
N VAL A 118 25.71 -16.14 -9.95
CA VAL A 118 25.09 -15.30 -10.97
C VAL A 118 26.18 -14.54 -11.73
N ASP A 119 26.06 -14.49 -13.06
CA ASP A 119 26.92 -13.71 -13.94
C ASP A 119 26.10 -12.54 -14.50
N LEU A 120 26.54 -11.32 -14.23
CA LEU A 120 25.93 -10.08 -14.68
C LEU A 120 26.70 -9.38 -15.80
N SER A 121 27.73 -10.03 -16.36
CA SER A 121 28.63 -9.45 -17.36
C SER A 121 27.99 -9.07 -18.69
N LEU A 122 26.79 -9.63 -18.99
CA LEU A 122 26.02 -9.34 -20.21
C LEU A 122 24.79 -8.46 -19.97
N VAL A 123 24.67 -7.88 -18.76
CA VAL A 123 23.54 -7.00 -18.45
C VAL A 123 23.69 -5.68 -19.22
N LYS A 124 22.73 -5.37 -20.05
CA LYS A 124 22.64 -4.15 -20.87
C LYS A 124 21.71 -3.10 -20.25
N ASN A 125 20.72 -3.53 -19.45
CA ASN A 125 19.74 -2.65 -18.83
C ASN A 125 19.65 -2.93 -17.33
N VAL A 126 19.80 -1.89 -16.51
CA VAL A 126 19.57 -1.95 -15.07
C VAL A 126 18.43 -1.04 -14.71
N ILE A 127 17.41 -1.59 -14.11
CA ILE A 127 16.22 -0.88 -13.65
C ILE A 127 16.22 -0.86 -12.13
N MET A 128 15.98 0.30 -11.54
CA MET A 128 15.75 0.47 -10.11
C MET A 128 14.31 0.94 -9.93
N ASP A 129 13.43 0.07 -9.47
CA ASP A 129 12.04 0.45 -9.17
C ASP A 129 11.84 0.66 -7.66
N GLU A 130 11.05 1.66 -7.31
CA GLU A 130 10.92 2.18 -5.94
C GLU A 130 12.30 2.46 -5.31
N ALA A 131 13.14 3.19 -6.06
CA ALA A 131 14.54 3.43 -5.65
C ALA A 131 14.66 4.14 -4.29
N ASP A 132 13.79 5.11 -4.02
CA ASP A 132 13.69 5.79 -2.73
C ASP A 132 13.40 4.81 -1.58
N GLU A 133 12.53 3.84 -1.79
CA GLU A 133 12.22 2.81 -0.79
C GLU A 133 13.41 1.88 -0.52
N MET A 134 14.18 1.51 -1.56
CA MET A 134 15.39 0.71 -1.37
C MET A 134 16.41 1.41 -0.48
N LEU A 135 16.58 2.73 -0.64
CA LEU A 135 17.48 3.52 0.20
C LEU A 135 16.95 3.66 1.63
N ASN A 136 15.66 3.92 1.81
CA ASN A 136 15.02 3.98 3.12
C ASN A 136 15.15 2.64 3.88
N MET A 137 15.29 1.52 3.17
CA MET A 137 15.56 0.20 3.76
C MET A 137 17.04 -0.07 4.03
N GLY A 138 17.93 0.86 3.73
CA GLY A 138 19.36 0.74 3.98
C GLY A 138 20.11 -0.10 2.94
N PHE A 139 19.57 -0.30 1.74
CA PHE A 139 20.22 -1.08 0.68
C PHE A 139 21.30 -0.31 -0.09
N THR A 140 21.68 0.90 0.33
CA THR A 140 22.66 1.76 -0.36
C THR A 140 23.94 1.01 -0.68
N ASP A 141 24.55 0.34 0.29
CA ASP A 141 25.81 -0.39 0.11
C ASP A 141 25.64 -1.58 -0.82
N SER A 142 24.53 -2.31 -0.69
CA SER A 142 24.23 -3.44 -1.57
C SER A 142 24.04 -3.00 -3.02
N ILE A 143 23.32 -1.90 -3.24
CA ILE A 143 23.12 -1.31 -4.58
C ILE A 143 24.45 -0.88 -5.18
N ASN A 144 25.31 -0.17 -4.42
CA ASN A 144 26.60 0.24 -4.88
C ASN A 144 27.50 -0.95 -5.27
N ALA A 145 27.48 -2.03 -4.47
CA ALA A 145 28.24 -3.25 -4.76
C ALA A 145 27.73 -3.95 -6.03
N ILE A 146 26.41 -4.03 -6.22
CA ILE A 146 25.80 -4.61 -7.43
C ILE A 146 26.15 -3.78 -8.66
N LEU A 147 26.01 -2.46 -8.61
CA LEU A 147 26.27 -1.57 -9.74
C LEU A 147 27.74 -1.53 -10.14
N ALA A 148 28.66 -1.85 -9.22
CA ALA A 148 30.09 -1.96 -9.52
C ALA A 148 30.46 -3.20 -10.36
N GLU A 149 29.65 -4.28 -10.29
CA GLU A 149 29.89 -5.53 -11.02
C GLU A 149 29.17 -5.59 -12.38
N VAL A 150 28.21 -4.71 -12.63
CA VAL A 150 27.51 -4.64 -13.91
C VAL A 150 28.34 -3.82 -14.91
N PRO A 151 28.36 -4.17 -16.22
CA PRO A 151 29.14 -3.45 -17.22
C PRO A 151 28.90 -1.94 -17.22
N GLU A 152 29.95 -1.15 -17.46
CA GLU A 152 29.83 0.31 -17.55
C GLU A 152 29.01 0.77 -18.76
N ASN A 153 29.02 -0.01 -19.84
CA ASN A 153 28.23 0.25 -21.05
C ASN A 153 26.84 -0.38 -20.91
N ARG A 154 26.05 0.17 -20.02
CA ARG A 154 24.67 -0.21 -19.74
C ARG A 154 23.78 1.00 -19.73
N ASN A 155 22.50 0.80 -19.95
CA ASN A 155 21.46 1.80 -19.67
C ASN A 155 20.97 1.64 -18.24
N MET A 156 20.77 2.76 -17.56
CA MET A 156 20.16 2.79 -16.23
C MET A 156 18.80 3.49 -16.25
N LEU A 157 17.82 2.83 -15.70
CA LEU A 157 16.47 3.34 -15.56
C LEU A 157 16.12 3.41 -14.07
N LEU A 158 15.85 4.60 -13.60
CA LEU A 158 15.49 4.83 -12.21
C LEU A 158 14.04 5.29 -12.12
N PHE A 159 13.23 4.50 -11.44
CA PHE A 159 11.83 4.81 -11.12
C PHE A 159 11.69 5.07 -9.63
N SER A 160 11.15 6.22 -9.27
CA SER A 160 10.99 6.64 -7.88
C SER A 160 9.77 7.55 -7.71
N ALA A 161 9.17 7.56 -6.54
CA ALA A 161 8.13 8.52 -6.21
C ALA A 161 8.72 9.87 -5.77
N THR A 162 9.93 9.85 -5.19
CA THR A 162 10.62 11.02 -4.65
C THR A 162 12.09 11.05 -5.11
N MET A 163 12.73 12.22 -4.98
CA MET A 163 14.14 12.41 -5.33
C MET A 163 14.94 12.92 -4.10
N PRO A 164 15.17 12.09 -3.08
CA PRO A 164 16.04 12.46 -1.97
C PRO A 164 17.51 12.62 -2.40
N LYS A 165 18.34 13.22 -1.55
CA LYS A 165 19.76 13.48 -1.85
C LYS A 165 20.54 12.22 -2.19
N GLU A 166 20.23 11.12 -1.55
CA GLU A 166 20.85 9.82 -1.74
C GLU A 166 20.59 9.28 -3.15
N ILE A 167 19.36 9.40 -3.66
CA ILE A 167 19.01 9.07 -5.05
C ILE A 167 19.79 9.97 -6.01
N ALA A 168 19.81 11.28 -5.76
CA ALA A 168 20.56 12.21 -6.60
C ALA A 168 22.07 11.89 -6.63
N ASN A 169 22.63 11.33 -5.57
CA ASN A 169 24.03 10.88 -5.54
C ASN A 169 24.23 9.62 -6.41
N ILE A 170 23.32 8.66 -6.35
CA ILE A 170 23.38 7.46 -7.19
C ILE A 170 23.24 7.84 -8.67
N THR A 171 22.32 8.73 -9.03
CA THR A 171 22.17 9.18 -10.42
C THR A 171 23.42 9.86 -10.93
N LYS A 172 24.03 10.75 -10.15
CA LYS A 172 25.28 11.43 -10.52
C LYS A 172 26.47 10.47 -10.70
N LYS A 173 26.51 9.39 -9.91
CA LYS A 173 27.62 8.44 -9.92
C LYS A 173 27.55 7.43 -11.04
N TYR A 174 26.36 6.95 -11.37
CA TYR A 174 26.16 5.77 -12.23
C TYR A 174 25.41 6.03 -13.52
N MET A 175 24.74 7.19 -13.68
CA MET A 175 23.95 7.51 -14.86
C MET A 175 24.66 8.51 -15.76
N LYS A 176 24.45 8.37 -17.08
CA LYS A 176 25.05 9.21 -18.12
C LYS A 176 23.98 10.06 -18.80
N ASN A 177 23.97 11.37 -18.53
CA ASN A 177 23.02 12.31 -19.13
C ASN A 177 21.55 11.82 -19.11
N PRO A 178 21.00 11.41 -17.95
CA PRO A 178 19.69 10.81 -17.90
C PRO A 178 18.61 11.79 -18.33
N LYS A 179 17.63 11.32 -19.11
CA LYS A 179 16.39 12.06 -19.38
C LYS A 179 15.52 12.01 -18.12
N GLU A 180 15.22 13.17 -17.57
CA GLU A 180 14.26 13.27 -16.45
C GLU A 180 12.84 13.37 -16.99
N ILE A 181 11.98 12.43 -16.60
CA ILE A 181 10.55 12.38 -16.93
C ILE A 181 9.79 12.51 -15.60
N VAL A 182 8.95 13.53 -15.49
CA VAL A 182 8.16 13.78 -14.29
C VAL A 182 6.69 13.63 -14.62
N ILE A 183 6.05 12.60 -14.09
CA ILE A 183 4.62 12.34 -14.29
C ILE A 183 3.83 12.92 -13.11
N GLY A 184 3.04 13.95 -13.40
CA GLY A 184 2.40 14.79 -12.40
C GLY A 184 3.35 15.90 -11.93
N ASN A 185 2.87 16.78 -11.07
CA ASN A 185 3.76 17.79 -10.48
C ASN A 185 4.65 17.12 -9.42
N LYS A 186 5.92 17.50 -9.37
CA LYS A 186 6.84 17.11 -8.27
C LYS A 186 6.12 17.35 -6.94
N ASN A 187 5.82 16.29 -6.19
CA ASN A 187 5.15 16.32 -4.89
C ASN A 187 3.62 16.66 -4.90
N GLU A 188 2.92 16.73 -6.03
CA GLU A 188 1.46 16.73 -5.99
C GLU A 188 0.96 15.36 -5.54
N GLY A 189 0.48 15.29 -4.31
CA GLY A 189 -0.25 14.12 -3.84
C GLY A 189 -1.46 13.87 -4.74
N ASN A 190 -1.76 12.60 -5.02
CA ASN A 190 -2.90 12.19 -5.83
C ASN A 190 -4.17 12.97 -5.44
N LYS A 191 -4.73 13.75 -6.38
CA LYS A 191 -5.90 14.61 -6.15
C LYS A 191 -7.14 13.83 -5.74
N ASN A 192 -7.19 12.55 -6.08
CA ASN A 192 -8.32 11.68 -5.78
C ASN A 192 -8.34 11.14 -4.34
N ILE A 193 -7.35 11.47 -3.52
CA ILE A 193 -7.29 11.02 -2.13
C ILE A 193 -7.66 12.19 -1.22
N ARG A 194 -8.67 12.01 -0.36
CA ARG A 194 -8.99 12.93 0.72
C ARG A 194 -8.10 12.63 1.92
N ASP A 195 -7.45 13.67 2.44
CA ASP A 195 -6.58 13.57 3.60
C ASP A 195 -7.29 14.18 4.81
N ILE A 196 -7.64 13.35 5.79
CA ILE A 196 -8.43 13.76 6.97
C ILE A 196 -7.60 13.48 8.22
N TYR A 197 -7.60 14.38 9.19
CA TYR A 197 -7.01 14.12 10.49
C TYR A 197 -8.02 14.29 11.63
N TYR A 198 -7.90 13.41 12.61
CA TYR A 198 -8.66 13.47 13.86
C TYR A 198 -7.71 13.74 15.02
N MET A 199 -7.99 14.80 15.79
CA MET A 199 -7.16 15.17 16.94
C MET A 199 -7.77 14.57 18.20
N VAL A 200 -7.07 13.60 18.80
CA VAL A 200 -7.57 12.87 19.99
C VAL A 200 -6.48 12.78 21.06
N GLN A 201 -6.87 12.44 22.28
CA GLN A 201 -5.92 12.09 23.33
C GLN A 201 -5.29 10.72 23.04
N ALA A 202 -4.08 10.47 23.55
CA ALA A 202 -3.38 9.21 23.30
C ALA A 202 -4.16 7.98 23.77
N ARG A 203 -4.89 8.08 24.89
CA ARG A 203 -5.74 7.01 25.45
C ARG A 203 -6.94 6.69 24.55
N ASP A 204 -7.43 7.66 23.79
CA ASP A 204 -8.66 7.56 23.01
C ASP A 204 -8.39 7.12 21.55
N LYS A 205 -7.11 6.93 21.15
CA LYS A 205 -6.75 6.56 19.77
C LYS A 205 -7.43 5.28 19.28
N TYR A 206 -7.49 4.26 20.13
CA TYR A 206 -8.12 3.00 19.74
C TYR A 206 -9.64 3.14 19.58
N LEU A 207 -10.29 3.86 20.50
CA LEU A 207 -11.72 4.15 20.40
C LEU A 207 -12.03 5.00 19.14
N ALA A 208 -11.15 5.94 18.80
CA ALA A 208 -11.25 6.71 17.56
C ALA A 208 -11.14 5.81 16.32
N LEU A 209 -10.20 4.85 16.30
CA LEU A 209 -10.07 3.87 15.22
C LEU A 209 -11.36 3.06 15.06
N LYS A 210 -11.96 2.57 16.14
CA LYS A 210 -13.23 1.84 16.09
C LYS A 210 -14.35 2.68 15.51
N ARG A 211 -14.54 3.90 15.99
CA ARG A 211 -15.59 4.81 15.49
C ARG A 211 -15.42 5.13 14.01
N ILE A 212 -14.18 5.28 13.56
CA ILE A 212 -13.88 5.47 12.13
C ILE A 212 -14.23 4.22 11.33
N ALA A 213 -13.82 3.04 11.80
CA ALA A 213 -14.14 1.78 11.13
C ALA A 213 -15.65 1.55 11.03
N ASP A 214 -16.39 1.81 12.10
CA ASP A 214 -17.86 1.65 12.14
C ASP A 214 -18.59 2.69 11.28
N PHE A 215 -18.03 3.90 11.15
CA PHE A 215 -18.59 4.95 10.29
C PHE A 215 -18.50 4.65 8.79
N TYR A 216 -17.58 3.77 8.39
CA TYR A 216 -17.39 3.34 7.00
C TYR A 216 -17.73 1.85 6.84
N PRO A 217 -19.03 1.46 6.64
CA PRO A 217 -19.47 0.06 6.62
C PRO A 217 -18.72 -0.82 5.62
N ASN A 218 -18.30 -0.25 4.49
CA ASN A 218 -17.60 -0.94 3.42
C ASN A 218 -16.08 -0.64 3.46
N ILE A 219 -15.54 -0.38 4.65
CA ILE A 219 -14.11 -0.12 4.80
C ILE A 219 -13.30 -1.34 4.36
N TYR A 220 -12.33 -1.09 3.47
CA TYR A 220 -11.33 -2.05 3.08
C TYR A 220 -10.01 -1.29 3.05
N GLY A 221 -9.16 -1.51 4.03
CA GLY A 221 -8.03 -0.63 4.24
C GLY A 221 -6.87 -1.20 5.05
N ILE A 222 -5.80 -0.40 5.09
CA ILE A 222 -4.61 -0.67 5.90
C ILE A 222 -4.55 0.32 7.06
N VAL A 223 -4.33 -0.21 8.26
CA VAL A 223 -4.05 0.57 9.49
C VAL A 223 -2.55 0.53 9.73
N PHE A 224 -1.87 1.65 9.54
CA PHE A 224 -0.43 1.76 9.76
C PHE A 224 -0.10 2.07 11.22
N CYS A 225 0.69 1.20 11.84
CA CYS A 225 1.27 1.34 13.16
C CYS A 225 2.79 1.54 13.07
N ARG A 226 3.39 2.18 14.10
CA ARG A 226 4.83 2.47 14.11
C ARG A 226 5.70 1.26 14.44
N THR A 227 5.23 0.40 15.33
CA THR A 227 6.02 -0.72 15.84
C THR A 227 5.30 -2.06 15.63
N ARG A 228 6.08 -3.15 15.54
CA ARG A 228 5.54 -4.51 15.47
C ARG A 228 4.61 -4.85 16.61
N LYS A 229 5.00 -4.44 17.83
CA LYS A 229 4.20 -4.67 19.05
C LYS A 229 2.85 -3.95 18.96
N GLU A 230 2.85 -2.65 18.61
CA GLU A 230 1.61 -1.88 18.42
C GLU A 230 0.72 -2.49 17.34
N THR A 231 1.33 -2.96 16.22
CA THR A 231 0.62 -3.63 15.13
C THR A 231 -0.14 -4.85 15.62
N GLN A 232 0.53 -5.73 16.38
CA GLN A 232 -0.11 -6.93 16.93
C GLN A 232 -1.19 -6.56 17.96
N GLU A 233 -0.90 -5.68 18.91
CA GLU A 233 -1.86 -5.24 19.93
C GLU A 233 -3.14 -4.65 19.35
N ILE A 234 -3.02 -3.83 18.28
CA ILE A 234 -4.18 -3.21 17.63
C ILE A 234 -4.98 -4.25 16.83
N ALA A 235 -4.30 -5.15 16.13
CA ALA A 235 -4.97 -6.23 15.41
C ALA A 235 -5.74 -7.15 16.38
N ASP A 236 -5.11 -7.58 17.47
CA ASP A 236 -5.74 -8.43 18.48
C ASP A 236 -6.98 -7.77 19.10
N LYS A 237 -6.90 -6.48 19.42
CA LYS A 237 -8.05 -5.72 19.92
C LYS A 237 -9.19 -5.63 18.90
N LEU A 238 -8.88 -5.36 17.62
CA LEU A 238 -9.88 -5.33 16.57
C LEU A 238 -10.57 -6.69 16.39
N ILE A 239 -9.81 -7.79 16.43
CA ILE A 239 -10.35 -9.15 16.35
C ILE A 239 -11.24 -9.45 17.56
N GLN A 240 -10.82 -9.10 18.78
CA GLN A 240 -11.61 -9.26 20.00
C GLN A 240 -12.92 -8.46 19.96
N ASP A 241 -12.89 -7.30 19.33
CA ASP A 241 -14.09 -6.45 19.13
C ASP A 241 -14.95 -6.88 17.93
N GLY A 242 -14.60 -8.00 17.26
CA GLY A 242 -15.41 -8.59 16.20
C GLY A 242 -15.13 -8.06 14.78
N TYR A 243 -14.05 -7.30 14.58
CA TYR A 243 -13.67 -6.85 13.25
C TYR A 243 -12.92 -7.94 12.47
N ASN A 244 -13.14 -8.01 11.18
CA ASN A 244 -12.35 -8.85 10.27
C ASN A 244 -10.99 -8.18 10.03
N ALA A 245 -10.07 -8.36 10.98
CA ALA A 245 -8.74 -7.79 10.96
C ALA A 245 -7.66 -8.86 11.08
N ASP A 246 -6.45 -8.53 10.67
CA ASP A 246 -5.24 -9.34 10.92
C ASP A 246 -4.00 -8.45 10.92
N SER A 247 -2.88 -8.95 11.46
CA SER A 247 -1.63 -8.21 11.57
C SER A 247 -0.62 -8.58 10.49
N LEU A 248 0.18 -7.61 10.04
CA LEU A 248 1.29 -7.83 9.12
C LEU A 248 2.56 -7.10 9.60
N HIS A 249 3.54 -7.85 10.10
CA HIS A 249 4.79 -7.28 10.61
C HIS A 249 5.98 -8.25 10.46
N GLY A 250 7.19 -7.77 10.73
CA GLY A 250 8.43 -8.49 10.44
C GLY A 250 8.70 -9.74 11.29
N GLU A 251 7.92 -10.01 12.34
CA GLU A 251 8.06 -11.23 13.16
C GLU A 251 7.27 -12.42 12.60
N LEU A 252 6.35 -12.16 11.67
CA LEU A 252 5.63 -13.24 10.99
C LEU A 252 6.58 -14.00 10.07
N SER A 253 6.49 -15.34 10.11
CA SER A 253 7.13 -16.18 9.10
C SER A 253 6.58 -15.88 7.71
N GLN A 254 7.32 -16.22 6.66
CA GLN A 254 6.87 -15.95 5.31
C GLN A 254 5.55 -16.65 4.97
N ALA A 255 5.36 -17.88 5.41
CA ALA A 255 4.10 -18.60 5.22
C ALA A 255 2.90 -17.89 5.88
N GLN A 256 3.11 -17.35 7.09
CA GLN A 256 2.08 -16.55 7.77
C GLN A 256 1.75 -15.25 7.00
N ARG A 257 2.78 -14.56 6.51
CA ARG A 257 2.60 -13.36 5.69
C ARG A 257 1.81 -13.65 4.42
N ASP A 258 2.19 -14.70 3.69
CA ASP A 258 1.51 -15.12 2.46
C ASP A 258 0.05 -15.48 2.74
N TYR A 259 -0.24 -16.16 3.86
CA TYR A 259 -1.59 -16.51 4.28
C TYR A 259 -2.45 -15.29 4.61
N VAL A 260 -1.93 -14.35 5.41
CA VAL A 260 -2.62 -13.09 5.75
C VAL A 260 -2.91 -12.28 4.48
N MET A 261 -1.92 -12.17 3.59
CA MET A 261 -2.07 -11.43 2.34
C MET A 261 -3.10 -12.07 1.40
N GLN A 262 -3.15 -13.41 1.33
CA GLN A 262 -4.19 -14.10 0.55
C GLN A 262 -5.59 -13.78 1.09
N LYS A 263 -5.79 -13.88 2.41
CA LYS A 263 -7.08 -13.53 3.04
C LYS A 263 -7.47 -12.06 2.78
N PHE A 264 -6.48 -11.17 2.81
CA PHE A 264 -6.73 -9.76 2.56
C PHE A 264 -7.13 -9.52 1.09
N ARG A 265 -6.43 -10.09 0.12
CA ARG A 265 -6.75 -9.95 -1.31
C ARG A 265 -8.15 -10.46 -1.67
N VAL A 266 -8.58 -11.56 -1.06
CA VAL A 266 -9.96 -12.08 -1.27
C VAL A 266 -11.01 -11.40 -0.39
N LYS A 267 -10.64 -10.30 0.31
CA LYS A 267 -11.50 -9.46 1.15
C LYS A 267 -12.13 -10.20 2.36
N ASN A 268 -11.55 -11.32 2.80
CA ASN A 268 -11.91 -11.96 4.05
C ASN A 268 -11.41 -11.17 5.27
N ILE A 269 -10.39 -10.34 5.09
CA ILE A 269 -9.94 -9.35 6.05
C ILE A 269 -10.29 -7.97 5.49
N GLN A 270 -10.94 -7.14 6.31
CA GLN A 270 -11.31 -5.77 5.95
C GLN A 270 -10.25 -4.75 6.37
N LEU A 271 -9.61 -4.98 7.51
CA LEU A 271 -8.60 -4.11 8.10
C LEU A 271 -7.29 -4.87 8.29
N LEU A 272 -6.30 -4.56 7.46
CA LEU A 272 -4.94 -5.07 7.63
C LEU A 272 -4.15 -4.11 8.52
N VAL A 273 -3.74 -4.54 9.71
CA VAL A 273 -2.89 -3.72 10.60
C VAL A 273 -1.43 -4.01 10.28
N ALA A 274 -0.65 -3.01 9.87
CA ALA A 274 0.69 -3.24 9.36
C ALA A 274 1.71 -2.20 9.79
N THR A 275 2.99 -2.61 9.83
CA THR A 275 4.12 -1.66 9.88
C THR A 275 4.47 -1.18 8.46
N ASP A 276 5.13 -0.02 8.33
CA ASP A 276 5.59 0.50 7.04
C ASP A 276 6.40 -0.55 6.25
N VAL A 277 7.38 -1.15 6.91
CA VAL A 277 8.27 -2.14 6.28
C VAL A 277 7.49 -3.36 5.76
N ALA A 278 6.51 -3.84 6.52
CA ALA A 278 5.73 -5.01 6.11
C ALA A 278 4.70 -4.70 5.02
N ALA A 279 4.21 -3.47 4.96
CA ALA A 279 3.25 -3.02 3.96
C ALA A 279 3.88 -2.50 2.67
N ARG A 280 5.22 -2.40 2.62
CA ARG A 280 5.94 -2.02 1.38
C ARG A 280 5.79 -3.11 0.32
N GLY A 281 5.63 -2.67 -0.93
CA GLY A 281 5.47 -3.59 -2.06
C GLY A 281 4.18 -4.41 -2.06
N LEU A 282 3.23 -4.13 -1.15
CA LEU A 282 1.93 -4.79 -1.20
C LEU A 282 1.18 -4.37 -2.45
N ASP A 283 0.92 -5.35 -3.30
CA ASP A 283 0.02 -5.21 -4.43
C ASP A 283 -1.39 -5.59 -3.96
N VAL A 284 -2.12 -4.57 -3.56
CA VAL A 284 -3.52 -4.69 -3.22
C VAL A 284 -4.26 -3.53 -3.86
N ASP A 285 -5.15 -3.87 -4.75
CA ASP A 285 -6.03 -2.91 -5.40
C ASP A 285 -7.28 -2.66 -4.55
N ASP A 286 -7.97 -1.58 -4.90
CA ASP A 286 -9.28 -1.24 -4.35
C ASP A 286 -9.32 -0.89 -2.86
N LEU A 287 -8.17 -0.54 -2.26
CA LEU A 287 -8.21 -0.02 -0.90
C LEU A 287 -9.02 1.29 -0.85
N THR A 288 -10.07 1.28 -0.05
CA THR A 288 -10.92 2.46 0.16
C THR A 288 -10.27 3.44 1.13
N HIS A 289 -9.54 2.90 2.12
CA HIS A 289 -8.97 3.68 3.22
C HIS A 289 -7.52 3.32 3.51
N VAL A 290 -6.77 4.33 3.89
CA VAL A 290 -5.50 4.21 4.59
C VAL A 290 -5.64 4.92 5.93
N ILE A 291 -5.39 4.23 7.04
CA ILE A 291 -5.49 4.81 8.38
C ILE A 291 -4.09 4.85 9.01
N ASN A 292 -3.61 6.04 9.32
CA ASN A 292 -2.41 6.23 10.11
C ASN A 292 -2.80 6.26 11.59
N TYR A 293 -2.63 5.14 12.31
CA TYR A 293 -2.83 5.07 13.75
C TYR A 293 -1.81 5.93 14.51
N GLY A 294 -0.67 6.19 13.87
CA GLY A 294 0.30 7.21 14.21
C GLY A 294 0.96 7.73 12.94
N LEU A 295 1.25 9.04 12.90
CA LEU A 295 1.99 9.61 11.78
C LEU A 295 3.37 8.94 11.68
N PRO A 296 3.89 8.67 10.47
CA PRO A 296 5.21 8.07 10.30
C PRO A 296 6.29 9.02 10.81
N ASP A 297 7.47 8.48 11.15
CA ASP A 297 8.58 9.32 11.62
C ASP A 297 9.17 10.16 10.48
N GLU A 298 9.27 9.59 9.31
CA GLU A 298 9.67 10.26 8.08
C GLU A 298 8.44 10.68 7.25
N VAL A 299 8.47 11.88 6.73
CA VAL A 299 7.32 12.45 6.01
C VAL A 299 7.10 11.77 4.67
N GLU A 300 8.16 11.34 4.02
CA GLU A 300 8.14 10.58 2.76
C GLU A 300 7.32 9.30 2.91
N SER A 301 7.44 8.62 4.04
CA SER A 301 6.65 7.42 4.36
C SER A 301 5.14 7.69 4.35
N TYR A 302 4.69 8.92 4.67
CA TYR A 302 3.29 9.29 4.56
C TYR A 302 2.79 9.20 3.11
N THR A 303 3.58 9.68 2.17
CA THR A 303 3.24 9.63 0.73
C THR A 303 3.09 8.18 0.25
N HIS A 304 3.98 7.28 0.68
CA HIS A 304 3.92 5.86 0.35
C HIS A 304 2.72 5.14 0.99
N ARG A 305 2.41 5.44 2.26
CA ARG A 305 1.19 4.93 2.91
C ARG A 305 -0.06 5.38 2.18
N ARG A 306 -0.17 6.69 1.97
CA ARG A 306 -1.29 7.33 1.29
C ARG A 306 -1.52 6.77 -0.11
N GLY A 307 -0.45 6.49 -0.86
CA GLY A 307 -0.47 5.91 -2.20
C GLY A 307 -0.97 4.46 -2.27
N ARG A 308 -1.36 3.83 -1.16
CA ARG A 308 -2.01 2.51 -1.16
C ARG A 308 -3.51 2.61 -1.49
N THR A 309 -4.12 3.79 -1.42
CA THR A 309 -5.50 4.04 -1.87
C THR A 309 -5.53 5.03 -3.03
N GLY A 310 -6.68 5.21 -3.66
CA GLY A 310 -6.86 6.16 -4.77
C GLY A 310 -6.11 5.81 -6.04
N ARG A 311 -5.85 4.52 -6.30
CA ARG A 311 -5.16 4.02 -7.49
C ARG A 311 -6.10 3.92 -8.70
N ALA A 312 -5.53 3.88 -9.89
CA ALA A 312 -6.24 3.68 -11.16
C ALA A 312 -7.45 4.63 -11.37
N GLY A 313 -7.32 5.90 -10.94
CA GLY A 313 -8.39 6.90 -11.07
C GLY A 313 -9.52 6.79 -10.05
N LYS A 314 -9.49 5.81 -9.14
CA LYS A 314 -10.46 5.69 -8.04
C LYS A 314 -10.22 6.74 -6.97
N THR A 315 -11.26 7.03 -6.19
CA THR A 315 -11.15 7.90 -5.01
C THR A 315 -10.70 7.11 -3.80
N GLY A 316 -9.98 7.75 -2.88
CA GLY A 316 -9.51 7.14 -1.64
C GLY A 316 -9.56 8.10 -0.46
N ILE A 317 -9.48 7.56 0.75
CA ILE A 317 -9.45 8.35 1.99
C ILE A 317 -8.21 7.97 2.79
N SER A 318 -7.37 8.97 3.11
CA SER A 318 -6.24 8.83 4.03
C SER A 318 -6.59 9.50 5.35
N ILE A 319 -6.68 8.71 6.41
CA ILE A 319 -7.07 9.18 7.74
C ILE A 319 -5.85 9.15 8.66
N SER A 320 -5.67 10.19 9.46
CA SER A 320 -4.61 10.26 10.47
C SER A 320 -5.19 10.49 11.86
N ILE A 321 -4.98 9.53 12.77
CA ILE A 321 -5.38 9.65 14.18
C ILE A 321 -4.20 10.24 14.94
N CYS A 322 -4.27 11.54 15.22
CA CYS A 322 -3.16 12.33 15.72
C CYS A 322 -3.34 12.75 17.17
N HIS A 323 -2.23 12.83 17.88
CA HIS A 323 -2.17 13.49 19.18
C HIS A 323 -1.76 14.96 18.99
N VAL A 324 -2.13 15.84 19.93
CA VAL A 324 -1.84 17.30 19.87
C VAL A 324 -0.36 17.60 19.61
N LYS A 325 0.56 16.79 20.15
CA LYS A 325 2.00 16.94 19.92
C LYS A 325 2.42 16.72 18.48
N GLU A 326 1.61 16.01 17.68
CA GLU A 326 1.91 15.71 16.27
C GLU A 326 1.44 16.80 15.29
N LYS A 327 0.84 17.89 15.79
CA LYS A 327 0.34 19.01 14.96
C LYS A 327 1.41 19.65 14.07
N GLY A 328 2.66 19.74 14.56
CA GLY A 328 3.80 20.24 13.77
C GLY A 328 4.07 19.36 12.56
N LYS A 329 3.98 18.05 12.74
CA LYS A 329 4.21 17.04 11.71
C LYS A 329 3.13 17.05 10.62
N ILE A 330 1.85 17.30 10.99
CA ILE A 330 0.77 17.49 10.01
C ILE A 330 1.13 18.64 9.06
N ARG A 331 1.57 19.79 9.57
CA ARG A 331 1.95 20.94 8.76
C ARG A 331 3.15 20.68 7.85
N GLU A 332 4.09 19.88 8.31
CA GLU A 332 5.24 19.46 7.52
C GLU A 332 4.80 18.55 6.37
N ILE A 333 3.95 17.55 6.64
CA ILE A 333 3.37 16.70 5.61
C ILE A 333 2.57 17.51 4.59
N GLU A 334 1.68 18.42 5.05
CA GLU A 334 0.91 19.30 4.15
C GLU A 334 1.79 20.10 3.18
N ARG A 335 2.97 20.56 3.65
CA ARG A 335 3.91 21.30 2.82
C ARG A 335 4.53 20.39 1.76
N ILE A 336 4.87 19.15 2.10
CA ILE A 336 5.52 18.20 1.18
C ILE A 336 4.54 17.69 0.13
N ILE A 337 3.31 17.31 0.55
CA ILE A 337 2.29 16.83 -0.40
C ILE A 337 1.57 17.98 -1.14
N ASN A 338 1.89 19.25 -0.81
CA ASN A 338 1.26 20.45 -1.33
C ASN A 338 -0.28 20.42 -1.23
N LYS A 339 -0.81 19.89 -0.13
CA LYS A 339 -2.25 19.77 0.10
C LYS A 339 -2.59 19.92 1.58
N LYS A 340 -3.70 20.60 1.87
CA LYS A 340 -4.22 20.75 3.22
C LYS A 340 -5.00 19.52 3.66
N PHE A 341 -4.84 19.14 4.91
CA PHE A 341 -5.67 18.11 5.53
C PHE A 341 -7.00 18.71 5.97
N GLU A 342 -8.04 17.94 5.78
CA GLU A 342 -9.35 18.24 6.35
C GLU A 342 -9.35 17.87 7.84
N LYS A 343 -9.82 18.79 8.70
CA LYS A 343 -10.05 18.43 10.10
C LYS A 343 -11.32 17.60 10.19
N GLY A 344 -11.21 16.34 10.59
CA GLY A 344 -12.36 15.47 10.82
C GLY A 344 -13.02 15.74 12.17
N GLU A 345 -14.33 15.70 12.20
CA GLU A 345 -15.12 15.62 13.44
C GLU A 345 -15.38 14.15 13.75
N MET A 346 -15.13 13.77 15.03
CA MET A 346 -15.30 12.36 15.42
C MET A 346 -16.77 11.94 15.25
N PRO A 347 -17.07 10.87 14.52
CA PRO A 347 -18.44 10.43 14.34
C PRO A 347 -19.13 10.15 15.68
N THR A 348 -20.33 10.68 15.84
CA THR A 348 -21.19 10.35 16.98
C THR A 348 -21.78 8.95 16.82
N GLY A 349 -22.15 8.30 17.92
CA GLY A 349 -22.82 7.01 17.87
C GLY A 349 -24.07 7.03 16.97
N HIS A 350 -24.85 8.12 17.01
CA HIS A 350 -26.03 8.30 16.16
C HIS A 350 -25.66 8.33 14.66
N ALA A 351 -24.63 9.11 14.29
CA ALA A 351 -24.17 9.21 12.90
C ALA A 351 -23.63 7.86 12.37
N ILE A 352 -23.02 7.05 13.23
CA ILE A 352 -22.58 5.69 12.89
C ILE A 352 -23.79 4.80 12.66
N CYS A 353 -24.76 4.78 13.59
CA CYS A 353 -26.00 3.99 13.46
C CYS A 353 -26.75 4.33 12.18
N GLU A 354 -26.89 5.61 11.85
CA GLU A 354 -27.52 6.08 10.64
C GLU A 354 -26.79 5.53 9.38
N LYS A 355 -25.46 5.65 9.31
CA LYS A 355 -24.67 5.13 8.21
C LYS A 355 -24.79 3.62 8.02
N GLN A 356 -24.71 2.87 9.10
CA GLN A 356 -24.84 1.42 9.09
C GLN A 356 -26.24 0.98 8.65
N LEU A 357 -27.26 1.69 9.10
CA LEU A 357 -28.64 1.41 8.73
C LEU A 357 -28.89 1.64 7.24
N PHE A 358 -28.45 2.78 6.69
CA PHE A 358 -28.56 3.03 5.25
C PHE A 358 -27.77 2.02 4.42
N ASN A 359 -26.60 1.59 4.89
CA ASN A 359 -25.86 0.52 4.24
C ASN A 359 -26.63 -0.81 4.22
N LEU A 360 -27.32 -1.16 5.32
CA LEU A 360 -28.19 -2.34 5.37
C LEU A 360 -29.33 -2.23 4.35
N VAL A 361 -29.99 -1.07 4.28
CA VAL A 361 -31.07 -0.82 3.30
C VAL A 361 -30.55 -0.97 1.87
N ASP A 362 -29.38 -0.41 1.56
CA ASP A 362 -28.71 -0.56 0.26
C ASP A 362 -28.38 -2.03 -0.07
N GLN A 363 -27.98 -2.82 0.94
CA GLN A 363 -27.75 -4.25 0.78
C GLN A 363 -29.04 -5.02 0.49
N ILE A 364 -30.12 -4.70 1.21
CA ILE A 364 -31.45 -5.31 0.99
C ILE A 364 -31.94 -5.00 -0.43
N GLU A 365 -31.74 -3.76 -0.91
CA GLU A 365 -32.16 -3.36 -2.27
C GLU A 365 -31.38 -4.11 -3.36
N LYS A 366 -30.08 -4.33 -3.14
CA LYS A 366 -29.18 -4.89 -4.17
C LYS A 366 -28.98 -6.39 -4.09
N VAL A 367 -29.43 -7.05 -3.01
CA VAL A 367 -29.27 -8.49 -2.84
C VAL A 367 -29.95 -9.26 -3.95
N LYS A 368 -29.24 -10.17 -4.58
CA LYS A 368 -29.85 -11.13 -5.51
C LYS A 368 -30.40 -12.29 -4.69
N VAL A 369 -31.74 -12.42 -4.70
CA VAL A 369 -32.41 -13.50 -3.99
C VAL A 369 -32.19 -14.80 -4.75
N ASN A 370 -31.68 -15.82 -4.07
CA ASN A 370 -31.60 -17.16 -4.61
C ASN A 370 -32.91 -17.88 -4.29
N GLU A 371 -33.88 -17.71 -5.18
CA GLU A 371 -35.27 -18.23 -5.00
C GLU A 371 -35.34 -19.74 -4.82
N GLU A 372 -34.46 -20.50 -5.49
CA GLU A 372 -34.43 -21.95 -5.39
C GLU A 372 -34.02 -22.45 -4.01
N GLU A 373 -32.98 -21.82 -3.41
CA GLU A 373 -32.49 -22.22 -2.08
C GLU A 373 -33.50 -21.89 -0.96
N ILE A 374 -34.20 -20.75 -1.05
CA ILE A 374 -35.10 -20.32 0.01
C ILE A 374 -36.55 -20.82 -0.16
N ALA A 375 -36.91 -21.33 -1.35
CA ALA A 375 -38.29 -21.73 -1.68
C ALA A 375 -38.91 -22.65 -0.64
N SER A 376 -38.17 -23.61 -0.11
CA SER A 376 -38.67 -24.56 0.89
C SER A 376 -38.97 -23.95 2.26
N LEU A 377 -38.34 -22.82 2.60
CA LEU A 377 -38.48 -22.14 3.88
C LEU A 377 -39.56 -21.04 3.85
N MET A 378 -39.77 -20.43 2.70
CA MET A 378 -40.63 -19.26 2.54
C MET A 378 -42.08 -19.49 2.96
N PRO A 379 -42.76 -20.64 2.68
CA PRO A 379 -44.14 -20.84 3.10
C PRO A 379 -44.36 -20.76 4.60
N GLN A 380 -43.41 -21.24 5.39
CA GLN A 380 -43.49 -21.16 6.86
C GLN A 380 -43.24 -19.73 7.35
N ILE A 381 -42.30 -19.01 6.72
CA ILE A 381 -41.97 -17.63 7.04
C ILE A 381 -43.17 -16.74 6.70
N TYR A 382 -43.78 -16.88 5.53
CA TYR A 382 -44.95 -16.12 5.13
C TYR A 382 -46.11 -16.32 6.11
N ARG A 383 -46.45 -17.57 6.48
CA ARG A 383 -47.49 -17.87 7.46
C ARG A 383 -47.24 -17.21 8.83
N LYS A 384 -45.97 -17.19 9.26
CA LYS A 384 -45.59 -16.59 10.55
C LYS A 384 -45.68 -15.07 10.54
N LEU A 385 -45.47 -14.42 9.40
CA LEU A 385 -45.46 -12.97 9.24
C LEU A 385 -46.71 -12.42 8.55
N GLU A 386 -47.73 -13.26 8.22
CA GLU A 386 -48.93 -12.90 7.46
C GLU A 386 -49.71 -11.75 8.09
N TRP A 387 -49.67 -11.63 9.41
CA TRP A 387 -50.35 -10.57 10.15
C TRP A 387 -49.66 -9.21 10.13
N LEU A 388 -48.45 -9.13 9.57
CA LEU A 388 -47.65 -7.90 9.42
C LEU A 388 -47.81 -7.35 8.00
N ASP A 389 -48.04 -6.07 7.90
CA ASP A 389 -47.94 -5.40 6.60
C ASP A 389 -46.52 -5.11 6.22
N LYS A 390 -46.29 -4.66 4.99
CA LYS A 390 -44.95 -4.34 4.46
C LYS A 390 -44.22 -3.29 5.32
N GLU A 391 -44.95 -2.29 5.80
CA GLU A 391 -44.39 -1.21 6.60
C GLU A 391 -43.92 -1.72 7.96
N ASP A 392 -44.69 -2.58 8.59
CA ASP A 392 -44.34 -3.20 9.86
C ASP A 392 -43.14 -4.13 9.74
N ILE A 393 -43.03 -4.90 8.65
CA ILE A 393 -41.87 -5.74 8.39
C ILE A 393 -40.61 -4.88 8.25
N ILE A 394 -40.66 -3.81 7.45
CA ILE A 394 -39.51 -2.87 7.30
C ILE A 394 -39.12 -2.28 8.63
N LYS A 395 -40.08 -1.75 9.42
CA LYS A 395 -39.81 -1.18 10.75
C LYS A 395 -39.13 -2.18 11.68
N ARG A 396 -39.52 -3.44 11.65
CA ARG A 396 -38.95 -4.50 12.50
C ARG A 396 -37.55 -4.89 12.07
N VAL A 397 -37.30 -5.03 10.76
CA VAL A 397 -35.95 -5.30 10.23
C VAL A 397 -35.00 -4.19 10.59
N VAL A 398 -35.42 -2.94 10.39
CA VAL A 398 -34.66 -1.74 10.77
C VAL A 398 -34.39 -1.72 12.27
N SER A 399 -35.40 -1.98 13.09
CA SER A 399 -35.29 -1.95 14.55
C SER A 399 -34.36 -3.04 15.10
N LEU A 400 -34.32 -4.22 14.49
CA LEU A 400 -33.42 -5.30 14.92
C LEU A 400 -31.96 -4.90 14.86
N GLU A 401 -31.54 -4.28 13.74
CA GLU A 401 -30.16 -3.82 13.58
C GLU A 401 -29.89 -2.51 14.33
N PHE A 402 -30.82 -1.57 14.29
CA PHE A 402 -30.67 -0.27 14.92
C PHE A 402 -30.59 -0.37 16.46
N ASN A 403 -31.42 -1.20 17.09
CA ASN A 403 -31.39 -1.39 18.53
C ASN A 403 -30.04 -2.03 18.97
N ARG A 404 -29.54 -3.01 18.24
CA ARG A 404 -28.24 -3.63 18.51
C ARG A 404 -27.10 -2.60 18.47
N MET A 405 -27.11 -1.70 17.50
CA MET A 405 -26.10 -0.64 17.36
C MET A 405 -26.26 0.44 18.43
N ILE A 406 -27.49 0.88 18.71
CA ILE A 406 -27.74 1.89 19.75
C ILE A 406 -27.32 1.39 21.11
N ASP A 407 -27.65 0.15 21.48
CA ASP A 407 -27.26 -0.42 22.76
C ASP A 407 -25.74 -0.46 22.92
N TYR A 408 -25.01 -0.74 21.83
CA TYR A 408 -23.55 -0.69 21.83
C TYR A 408 -23.00 0.74 22.03
N TYR A 409 -23.59 1.75 21.38
CA TYR A 409 -23.11 3.14 21.44
C TYR A 409 -23.71 3.96 22.59
N LYS A 410 -24.79 3.49 23.26
CA LYS A 410 -25.46 4.20 24.34
C LYS A 410 -24.57 4.43 25.56
N ASP A 411 -23.72 3.45 25.86
CA ASP A 411 -22.77 3.47 26.97
C ASP A 411 -21.33 3.72 26.50
N ALA A 412 -21.12 4.06 25.22
CA ALA A 412 -19.79 4.29 24.69
C ALA A 412 -19.24 5.66 25.17
N ASP A 413 -18.05 5.64 25.74
CA ASP A 413 -17.34 6.83 26.21
C ASP A 413 -17.29 7.93 25.15
N GLU A 414 -17.61 9.16 25.52
CA GLU A 414 -17.42 10.32 24.65
C GLU A 414 -15.94 10.58 24.40
N ILE A 415 -15.54 10.61 23.12
CA ILE A 415 -14.19 11.02 22.75
C ILE A 415 -14.10 12.53 22.84
N GLN A 416 -13.37 13.03 23.82
CA GLN A 416 -13.07 14.46 23.89
C GLN A 416 -12.13 14.85 22.75
N GLN A 417 -12.66 15.54 21.75
CA GLN A 417 -11.83 16.22 20.77
C GLN A 417 -11.05 17.34 21.46
N VAL A 418 -9.74 17.35 21.29
CA VAL A 418 -8.90 18.38 21.88
C VAL A 418 -8.98 19.64 21.03
N ASP A 419 -9.60 20.70 21.56
CA ASP A 419 -9.63 21.99 20.90
C ASP A 419 -8.23 22.58 20.79
N GLU A 420 -7.92 23.09 19.62
CA GLU A 420 -6.62 23.69 19.29
C GLU A 420 -6.25 24.90 20.15
N ARG A 421 -7.22 25.48 20.86
CA ARG A 421 -7.05 26.69 21.70
C ARG A 421 -6.64 26.42 23.14
N SER A 422 -6.95 25.26 23.70
CA SER A 422 -6.68 24.93 25.12
C SER A 422 -5.19 24.76 25.46
N SER A 423 -4.35 24.42 24.50
CA SER A 423 -2.90 24.24 24.73
C SER A 423 -2.10 25.55 24.88
N ARG A 424 -2.70 26.71 24.58
CA ARG A 424 -2.05 28.01 24.77
C ARG A 424 -2.24 28.57 26.17
N SER A 425 -3.38 28.29 26.83
CA SER A 425 -3.66 28.78 28.19
C SER A 425 -2.79 28.06 29.24
N GLU A 426 -2.61 26.74 29.14
CA GLU A 426 -1.78 26.00 30.12
C GLU A 426 -0.28 26.34 30.07
N ARG A 427 0.25 26.81 28.94
CA ARG A 427 1.62 27.32 28.85
C ARG A 427 1.78 28.74 29.37
N GLY A 428 0.72 29.55 29.36
CA GLY A 428 0.70 30.89 29.93
C GLY A 428 0.74 30.87 31.49
N GLU A 429 -0.05 30.01 32.08
CA GLU A 429 -0.14 29.89 33.54
C GLU A 429 1.11 29.29 34.19
N ARG A 430 1.79 28.35 33.56
CA ARG A 430 3.08 27.81 34.07
C ARG A 430 4.26 28.77 33.95
N ARG A 431 4.17 29.83 33.12
CA ARG A 431 5.19 30.88 33.04
C ARG A 431 4.92 32.08 33.97
N ALA A 432 3.72 32.18 34.55
CA ALA A 432 3.37 33.21 35.52
C ALA A 432 3.64 32.79 36.97
N HIS A 433 3.99 31.52 37.21
CA HIS A 433 4.29 30.97 38.55
C HIS A 433 5.74 30.42 38.65
N ALA A 434 6.61 30.75 37.74
CA ALA A 434 8.08 30.57 37.78
C ALA A 434 8.76 31.93 37.65
#